data_4df4bcc6ead43db1f901dd8cfbfedd5a
#
_entry.id   4df4bcc6ead43db1f901dd8cfbfedd5a
#
_cell.length_a   1.000
_cell.length_b   1.000
_cell.length_c   1.000
_cell.angle_alpha   90.00
_cell.angle_beta   90.00
_cell.angle_gamma   90.00
#
_symmetry.space_group_name_H-M   'P 1'
#
loop_
_entity.id
_entity.type
_entity.pdbx_description
1 polymer ?
#
loop_
_entity_poly.entity_id
_entity_poly.type
_entity_poly.pdbx_seq_one_letter_code
_entity_poly.pdbx_strand_id
1 'polypeptide(L)'
;MKAADMHCDTMCELMKGDAKGSFRKNMLHIDLEKLKEGDYLLQNFAMFVNKREYNDCHKRCIEMLSYWKRICSENSDVIGEAVCTADIINNYKNGRISAMLTVEEGECCNGTPKGLKELYDYGVRMMTITWNYANLLGYPAAPRCPVTGKRLAPDFTKGLTEKGRIIAEEMQRIGIIIDVSHLSDRGFYDIAEISRKNKIPFAASHSNARKLMNNPRNLTDDMIKSIGELGGVIGINFYPPFLLEKNPSKDRQLECLILHMRHMINKGGIDCVGLGTDFDGIDGELAVDNAGKMQKLYDALRKSGFSELEAEHIFRKNVLRLYREVLG
;
A
#
# COMPACT_ATOMS: atom_id res chain seq x y z
N MET A 1 -13.79 8.08 12.98
CA MET A 1 -13.32 8.74 11.72
C MET A 1 -13.17 7.67 10.67
N LYS A 2 -13.83 7.82 9.51
CA LYS A 2 -13.73 6.81 8.44
C LYS A 2 -12.31 6.68 7.88
N ALA A 3 -11.84 5.45 7.70
CA ALA A 3 -10.50 5.14 7.22
C ALA A 3 -10.51 4.65 5.76
N ALA A 4 -9.48 5.03 5.00
CA ALA A 4 -9.13 4.49 3.71
C ALA A 4 -7.65 4.10 3.74
N ASP A 5 -7.36 2.81 3.70
CA ASP A 5 -6.04 2.25 3.90
C ASP A 5 -5.52 1.62 2.60
N MET A 6 -4.30 1.99 2.21
CA MET A 6 -3.74 1.64 0.90
C MET A 6 -3.02 0.29 0.86
N HIS A 7 -2.84 -0.41 2.00
CA HIS A 7 -2.11 -1.67 1.96
C HIS A 7 -2.40 -2.61 3.13
N CYS A 8 -2.67 -3.88 2.81
CA CYS A 8 -2.60 -5.02 3.74
C CYS A 8 -2.34 -6.33 3.00
N ASP A 9 -1.78 -7.33 3.71
CA ASP A 9 -1.43 -8.66 3.19
C ASP A 9 -2.37 -9.78 3.62
N THR A 10 -3.54 -9.43 4.11
CA THR A 10 -4.54 -10.36 4.66
C THR A 10 -4.85 -11.53 3.72
N MET A 11 -4.81 -11.30 2.40
CA MET A 11 -5.09 -12.35 1.42
C MET A 11 -4.08 -13.47 1.46
N CYS A 12 -2.80 -13.16 1.68
CA CYS A 12 -1.75 -14.16 1.81
C CYS A 12 -1.99 -15.05 3.03
N GLU A 13 -2.30 -14.43 4.16
CA GLU A 13 -2.50 -15.14 5.43
C GLU A 13 -3.77 -16.02 5.41
N LEU A 14 -4.86 -15.54 4.81
CA LEU A 14 -6.07 -16.34 4.61
C LEU A 14 -5.80 -17.57 3.74
N MET A 15 -5.01 -17.44 2.67
CA MET A 15 -4.71 -18.55 1.76
C MET A 15 -3.71 -19.56 2.35
N LYS A 16 -2.88 -19.17 3.32
CA LYS A 16 -2.01 -20.11 4.06
C LYS A 16 -2.81 -21.02 5.00
N GLY A 17 -4.03 -20.63 5.37
CA GLY A 17 -4.89 -21.37 6.28
C GLY A 17 -4.58 -21.13 7.76
N ASP A 18 -3.64 -20.25 8.10
CA ASP A 18 -3.22 -19.97 9.48
C ASP A 18 -4.07 -18.89 10.17
N ALA A 19 -5.05 -18.33 9.47
CA ALA A 19 -5.89 -17.23 9.95
C ALA A 19 -6.76 -17.54 11.19
N LYS A 20 -6.87 -18.82 11.56
CA LYS A 20 -7.73 -19.32 12.68
C LYS A 20 -9.10 -18.68 12.64
N GLY A 21 -9.80 -18.85 11.52
CA GLY A 21 -11.13 -18.30 11.28
C GLY A 21 -11.42 -18.06 9.81
N SER A 22 -12.39 -17.20 9.53
CA SER A 22 -12.81 -16.82 8.19
C SER A 22 -12.44 -15.37 7.87
N PHE A 23 -12.70 -14.92 6.64
CA PHE A 23 -12.57 -13.49 6.31
C PHE A 23 -13.55 -12.62 7.14
N ARG A 24 -14.67 -13.16 7.57
CA ARG A 24 -15.64 -12.44 8.42
C ARG A 24 -15.09 -12.19 9.83
N LYS A 25 -14.42 -13.20 10.42
CA LYS A 25 -13.80 -13.13 11.76
C LYS A 25 -12.61 -14.09 11.85
N ASN A 26 -11.46 -13.57 12.26
CA ASN A 26 -10.22 -14.33 12.38
C ASN A 26 -9.28 -13.72 13.44
N MET A 27 -8.07 -14.28 13.56
CA MET A 27 -7.04 -13.80 14.49
C MET A 27 -6.00 -12.86 13.85
N LEU A 28 -6.15 -12.53 12.56
CA LEU A 28 -5.28 -11.60 11.85
C LEU A 28 -5.54 -10.15 12.26
N HIS A 29 -4.75 -9.21 11.74
CA HIS A 29 -4.98 -7.78 11.96
C HIS A 29 -6.26 -7.29 11.27
N ILE A 30 -6.67 -7.93 10.16
CA ILE A 30 -7.87 -7.56 9.39
C ILE A 30 -8.85 -8.73 9.29
N ASP A 31 -10.10 -8.43 9.57
CA ASP A 31 -11.30 -9.16 9.18
C ASP A 31 -12.47 -8.18 9.04
N LEU A 32 -13.62 -8.65 8.56
CA LEU A 32 -14.76 -7.78 8.30
C LEU A 32 -15.36 -7.16 9.57
N GLU A 33 -15.32 -7.87 10.72
CA GLU A 33 -15.78 -7.32 12.01
C GLU A 33 -14.86 -6.18 12.45
N LYS A 34 -13.53 -6.34 12.37
CA LYS A 34 -12.54 -5.31 12.71
C LYS A 34 -12.61 -4.11 11.77
N LEU A 35 -12.80 -4.32 10.46
CA LEU A 35 -12.98 -3.23 9.51
C LEU A 35 -14.22 -2.39 9.83
N LYS A 36 -15.32 -3.03 10.24
CA LYS A 36 -16.52 -2.33 10.72
C LYS A 36 -16.27 -1.57 12.02
N GLU A 37 -15.61 -2.21 13.00
CA GLU A 37 -15.25 -1.59 14.30
C GLU A 37 -14.36 -0.36 14.10
N GLY A 38 -13.39 -0.44 13.18
CA GLY A 38 -12.49 0.66 12.84
C GLY A 38 -13.06 1.72 11.91
N ASP A 39 -14.36 1.62 11.55
CA ASP A 39 -15.08 2.55 10.66
C ASP A 39 -14.37 2.69 9.27
N TYR A 40 -13.99 1.58 8.65
CA TYR A 40 -13.37 1.61 7.33
C TYR A 40 -14.37 1.93 6.22
N LEU A 41 -13.98 2.86 5.35
CA LEU A 41 -14.65 3.15 4.10
C LEU A 41 -14.06 2.31 2.96
N LEU A 42 -12.73 2.13 2.99
CA LEU A 42 -11.96 1.47 1.95
C LEU A 42 -10.75 0.75 2.56
N GLN A 43 -10.49 -0.46 2.09
CA GLN A 43 -9.26 -1.21 2.31
C GLN A 43 -8.70 -1.72 0.99
N ASN A 44 -7.42 -1.50 0.76
CA ASN A 44 -6.69 -2.18 -0.32
C ASN A 44 -6.22 -3.56 0.16
N PHE A 45 -6.46 -4.57 -0.65
CA PHE A 45 -6.01 -5.93 -0.40
C PHE A 45 -4.94 -6.30 -1.42
N ALA A 46 -3.71 -6.50 -0.94
CA ALA A 46 -2.59 -6.87 -1.79
C ALA A 46 -2.59 -8.36 -2.11
N MET A 47 -2.43 -8.68 -3.40
CA MET A 47 -2.04 -9.99 -3.87
C MET A 47 -0.51 -10.02 -3.84
N PHE A 48 0.03 -10.30 -2.65
CA PHE A 48 1.48 -10.39 -2.46
C PHE A 48 2.01 -11.74 -2.94
N VAL A 49 3.05 -11.72 -3.76
CA VAL A 49 3.71 -12.93 -4.25
C VAL A 49 5.21 -12.87 -3.97
N ASN A 50 5.67 -13.72 -3.05
CA ASN A 50 7.10 -13.90 -2.83
C ASN A 50 7.70 -14.73 -3.97
N LYS A 51 8.35 -14.07 -4.93
CA LYS A 51 8.96 -14.74 -6.11
C LYS A 51 10.01 -15.81 -5.78
N ARG A 52 10.51 -15.86 -4.56
CA ARG A 52 11.41 -16.93 -4.12
C ARG A 52 10.66 -18.24 -3.83
N GLU A 53 9.39 -18.14 -3.48
CA GLU A 53 8.54 -19.29 -3.13
C GLU A 53 7.76 -19.82 -4.35
N TYR A 54 7.54 -18.97 -5.34
CA TYR A 54 6.74 -19.30 -6.50
C TYR A 54 7.52 -19.06 -7.80
N ASN A 55 7.68 -20.12 -8.60
CA ASN A 55 8.35 -20.04 -9.91
C ASN A 55 7.53 -19.25 -10.95
N ASP A 56 6.22 -19.20 -10.79
CA ASP A 56 5.28 -18.49 -11.65
C ASP A 56 4.45 -17.52 -10.80
N CYS A 57 4.95 -16.28 -10.70
CA CYS A 57 4.30 -15.23 -9.94
C CYS A 57 2.95 -14.85 -10.52
N HIS A 58 2.80 -14.86 -11.85
CA HIS A 58 1.54 -14.55 -12.51
C HIS A 58 0.46 -15.55 -12.14
N LYS A 59 0.74 -16.85 -12.31
CA LYS A 59 -0.20 -17.92 -11.95
C LYS A 59 -0.62 -17.81 -10.49
N ARG A 60 0.34 -17.60 -9.57
CA ARG A 60 0.03 -17.44 -8.14
C ARG A 60 -0.87 -16.25 -7.88
N CYS A 61 -0.60 -15.11 -8.52
CA CYS A 61 -1.44 -13.91 -8.40
C CYS A 61 -2.87 -14.17 -8.89
N ILE A 62 -3.05 -14.84 -10.03
CA ILE A 62 -4.38 -15.21 -10.55
C ILE A 62 -5.13 -16.16 -9.61
N GLU A 63 -4.44 -17.10 -8.97
CA GLU A 63 -5.03 -17.95 -7.93
C GLU A 63 -5.56 -17.11 -6.75
N MET A 64 -4.78 -16.11 -6.29
CA MET A 64 -5.17 -15.21 -5.21
C MET A 64 -6.37 -14.33 -5.60
N LEU A 65 -6.35 -13.77 -6.81
CA LEU A 65 -7.47 -12.99 -7.34
C LEU A 65 -8.76 -13.83 -7.47
N SER A 66 -8.62 -15.07 -7.91
CA SER A 66 -9.77 -16.01 -7.99
C SER A 66 -10.32 -16.38 -6.60
N TYR A 67 -9.42 -16.58 -5.62
CA TYR A 67 -9.80 -16.78 -4.22
C TYR A 67 -10.53 -15.55 -3.66
N TRP A 68 -10.02 -14.35 -3.92
CA TRP A 68 -10.68 -13.10 -3.53
C TRP A 68 -12.11 -13.01 -4.10
N LYS A 69 -12.30 -13.26 -5.40
CA LYS A 69 -13.63 -13.20 -6.04
C LYS A 69 -14.66 -14.06 -5.29
N ARG A 70 -14.25 -15.26 -4.87
CA ARG A 70 -15.11 -16.17 -4.10
C ARG A 70 -15.44 -15.59 -2.73
N ILE A 71 -14.44 -15.22 -1.91
CA ILE A 71 -14.70 -14.73 -0.55
C ILE A 71 -15.42 -13.38 -0.51
N CYS A 72 -15.18 -12.51 -1.50
CA CYS A 72 -15.90 -11.25 -1.64
C CYS A 72 -17.37 -11.50 -1.95
N SER A 73 -17.68 -12.42 -2.85
CA SER A 73 -19.05 -12.84 -3.17
C SER A 73 -19.79 -13.42 -1.95
N GLU A 74 -19.13 -14.29 -1.19
CA GLU A 74 -19.66 -14.90 0.05
C GLU A 74 -19.97 -13.87 1.16
N ASN A 75 -19.37 -12.66 1.08
CA ASN A 75 -19.50 -11.59 2.06
C ASN A 75 -20.04 -10.28 1.47
N SER A 76 -20.76 -10.36 0.36
CA SER A 76 -21.27 -9.20 -0.39
C SER A 76 -22.27 -8.32 0.37
N ASP A 77 -22.78 -8.80 1.51
CA ASP A 77 -23.57 -8.02 2.47
C ASP A 77 -22.74 -6.96 3.24
N VAL A 78 -21.42 -7.14 3.33
CA VAL A 78 -20.52 -6.30 4.15
C VAL A 78 -19.50 -5.55 3.30
N ILE A 79 -18.97 -6.19 2.26
CA ILE A 79 -17.87 -5.67 1.45
C ILE A 79 -18.24 -5.74 -0.03
N GLY A 80 -17.76 -4.78 -0.80
CA GLY A 80 -17.92 -4.74 -2.25
C GLY A 80 -16.64 -4.30 -2.94
N GLU A 81 -16.32 -4.90 -4.08
CA GLU A 81 -15.20 -4.45 -4.91
C GLU A 81 -15.38 -3.00 -5.35
N ALA A 82 -14.25 -2.30 -5.49
CA ALA A 82 -14.21 -0.96 -6.05
C ALA A 82 -13.06 -0.88 -7.06
N VAL A 83 -13.38 -0.55 -8.29
CA VAL A 83 -12.41 -0.34 -9.38
C VAL A 83 -12.34 1.12 -9.82
N CYS A 84 -13.25 1.95 -9.31
CA CYS A 84 -13.29 3.41 -9.50
C CYS A 84 -13.97 4.09 -8.30
N THR A 85 -13.94 5.41 -8.26
CA THR A 85 -14.57 6.17 -7.14
C THR A 85 -16.09 6.04 -7.09
N ALA A 86 -16.74 5.81 -8.21
CA ALA A 86 -18.19 5.57 -8.25
C ALA A 86 -18.56 4.30 -7.47
N ASP A 87 -17.76 3.25 -7.54
CA ASP A 87 -17.98 2.01 -6.78
C ASP A 87 -17.85 2.25 -5.28
N ILE A 88 -16.85 3.06 -4.86
CA ILE A 88 -16.65 3.43 -3.44
C ILE A 88 -17.90 4.16 -2.91
N ILE A 89 -18.43 5.11 -3.69
CA ILE A 89 -19.65 5.84 -3.34
C ILE A 89 -20.85 4.90 -3.26
N ASN A 90 -20.99 4.00 -4.24
CA ASN A 90 -22.07 3.03 -4.27
C ASN A 90 -22.02 2.04 -3.09
N ASN A 91 -20.83 1.50 -2.80
CA ASN A 91 -20.64 0.63 -1.63
C ASN A 91 -21.01 1.35 -0.33
N TYR A 92 -20.53 2.60 -0.16
CA TYR A 92 -20.86 3.41 1.01
C TYR A 92 -22.38 3.64 1.16
N LYS A 93 -23.07 4.00 0.07
CA LYS A 93 -24.54 4.18 0.10
C LYS A 93 -25.29 2.92 0.48
N ASN A 94 -24.74 1.75 0.17
CA ASN A 94 -25.30 0.44 0.50
C ASN A 94 -24.81 -0.12 1.85
N GLY A 95 -24.12 0.69 2.67
CA GLY A 95 -23.61 0.28 3.99
C GLY A 95 -22.45 -0.73 3.92
N ARG A 96 -21.75 -0.82 2.77
CA ARG A 96 -20.63 -1.74 2.55
C ARG A 96 -19.29 -1.02 2.63
N ILE A 97 -18.27 -1.77 3.04
CA ILE A 97 -16.87 -1.37 2.95
C ILE A 97 -16.40 -1.62 1.50
N SER A 98 -15.61 -0.71 0.95
CA SER A 98 -14.99 -0.91 -0.36
C SER A 98 -13.70 -1.70 -0.25
N ALA A 99 -13.50 -2.65 -1.15
CA ALA A 99 -12.26 -3.37 -1.33
C ALA A 99 -11.64 -3.02 -2.68
N MET A 100 -10.40 -2.51 -2.67
CA MET A 100 -9.62 -2.32 -3.89
C MET A 100 -8.53 -3.38 -3.97
N LEU A 101 -8.42 -4.02 -5.13
CA LEU A 101 -7.39 -5.03 -5.36
C LEU A 101 -6.09 -4.38 -5.79
N THR A 102 -5.02 -4.80 -5.14
CA THR A 102 -3.66 -4.38 -5.48
C THR A 102 -2.76 -5.60 -5.68
N VAL A 103 -1.62 -5.41 -6.30
CA VAL A 103 -0.60 -6.45 -6.48
C VAL A 103 0.69 -5.97 -5.86
N GLU A 104 1.29 -6.77 -4.99
CA GLU A 104 2.63 -6.54 -4.49
C GLU A 104 3.60 -7.60 -5.05
N GLU A 105 4.46 -7.20 -5.91
CA GLU A 105 5.40 -7.89 -6.82
C GLU A 105 5.00 -7.75 -8.29
N GLY A 106 5.58 -6.75 -8.95
CA GLY A 106 5.26 -6.41 -10.34
C GLY A 106 5.57 -7.51 -11.36
N GLU A 107 6.39 -8.51 -11.02
CA GLU A 107 6.61 -9.66 -11.90
C GLU A 107 5.31 -10.46 -12.18
N CYS A 108 4.28 -10.27 -11.36
CA CYS A 108 2.96 -10.84 -11.58
C CYS A 108 2.32 -10.45 -12.93
N CYS A 109 2.74 -9.35 -13.56
CA CYS A 109 2.30 -8.99 -14.91
C CYS A 109 3.14 -9.64 -16.04
N ASN A 110 4.06 -10.57 -15.72
CA ASN A 110 4.99 -11.20 -16.68
C ASN A 110 5.86 -10.18 -17.45
N GLY A 111 5.96 -8.93 -16.96
CA GLY A 111 6.65 -7.84 -17.65
C GLY A 111 6.08 -7.53 -19.03
N THR A 112 4.79 -7.74 -19.25
CA THR A 112 4.11 -7.55 -20.56
C THR A 112 2.82 -6.74 -20.40
N PRO A 113 2.46 -5.87 -21.37
CA PRO A 113 1.17 -5.19 -21.39
C PRO A 113 -0.03 -6.15 -21.36
N LYS A 114 0.10 -7.33 -21.97
CA LYS A 114 -0.95 -8.37 -21.95
C LYS A 114 -1.18 -8.90 -20.54
N GLY A 115 -0.12 -9.27 -19.81
CA GLY A 115 -0.24 -9.74 -18.43
C GLY A 115 -0.76 -8.63 -17.49
N LEU A 116 -0.32 -7.37 -17.71
CA LEU A 116 -0.85 -6.24 -16.97
C LEU A 116 -2.34 -6.02 -17.20
N LYS A 117 -2.79 -6.13 -18.48
CA LYS A 117 -4.21 -6.02 -18.85
C LYS A 117 -5.06 -7.14 -18.22
N GLU A 118 -4.53 -8.34 -18.11
CA GLU A 118 -5.20 -9.45 -17.44
C GLU A 118 -5.43 -9.14 -15.96
N LEU A 119 -4.42 -8.63 -15.24
CA LEU A 119 -4.58 -8.18 -13.85
C LEU A 119 -5.62 -7.05 -13.73
N TYR A 120 -5.60 -6.08 -14.65
CA TYR A 120 -6.60 -5.01 -14.70
C TYR A 120 -8.02 -5.54 -14.87
N ASP A 121 -8.22 -6.54 -15.74
CA ASP A 121 -9.53 -7.16 -16.00
C ASP A 121 -10.05 -7.95 -14.79
N TYR A 122 -9.14 -8.47 -13.95
CA TYR A 122 -9.50 -9.04 -12.64
C TYR A 122 -9.90 -7.98 -11.61
N GLY A 123 -9.70 -6.69 -11.88
CA GLY A 123 -10.07 -5.59 -10.99
C GLY A 123 -8.88 -4.95 -10.24
N VAL A 124 -7.64 -5.31 -10.55
CA VAL A 124 -6.45 -4.67 -9.95
C VAL A 124 -6.37 -3.21 -10.35
N ARG A 125 -6.15 -2.30 -9.37
CA ARG A 125 -6.07 -0.85 -9.59
C ARG A 125 -4.83 -0.19 -9.01
N MET A 126 -3.95 -0.95 -8.36
CA MET A 126 -2.63 -0.50 -7.91
C MET A 126 -1.65 -1.67 -8.02
N MET A 127 -0.41 -1.41 -8.40
CA MET A 127 0.63 -2.44 -8.44
C MET A 127 1.97 -1.86 -7.98
N THR A 128 2.60 -2.56 -7.02
CA THR A 128 3.97 -2.30 -6.57
C THR A 128 4.96 -2.87 -7.60
N ILE A 129 5.92 -2.06 -8.03
CA ILE A 129 6.85 -2.43 -9.11
C ILE A 129 7.78 -3.58 -8.70
N THR A 130 8.28 -3.56 -7.47
CA THR A 130 9.14 -4.62 -6.91
C THR A 130 8.75 -4.88 -5.46
N TRP A 131 8.92 -6.11 -5.00
CA TRP A 131 9.09 -6.35 -3.58
C TRP A 131 10.59 -6.29 -3.20
N ASN A 132 11.12 -7.28 -2.47
CA ASN A 132 12.50 -7.27 -1.98
C ASN A 132 13.50 -8.01 -2.90
N TYR A 133 13.10 -8.39 -4.10
CA TYR A 133 13.96 -9.01 -5.11
C TYR A 133 13.95 -8.20 -6.41
N ALA A 134 15.10 -8.10 -7.05
CA ALA A 134 15.14 -7.60 -8.42
C ALA A 134 14.28 -8.50 -9.32
N ASN A 135 13.47 -7.89 -10.16
CA ASN A 135 12.51 -8.57 -11.01
C ASN A 135 12.59 -8.05 -12.47
N LEU A 136 11.64 -8.47 -13.31
CA LEU A 136 11.58 -8.04 -14.71
C LEU A 136 11.40 -6.52 -14.89
N LEU A 137 10.86 -5.82 -13.86
CA LEU A 137 10.50 -4.41 -13.96
C LEU A 137 11.53 -3.47 -13.32
N GLY A 138 12.25 -3.91 -12.26
CA GLY A 138 13.13 -3.01 -11.56
C GLY A 138 13.93 -3.63 -10.42
N TYR A 139 14.53 -2.74 -9.64
CA TYR A 139 15.38 -3.08 -8.51
C TYR A 139 14.77 -2.56 -7.20
N PRO A 140 14.80 -3.36 -6.09
CA PRO A 140 14.22 -2.97 -4.82
C PRO A 140 15.14 -2.09 -3.96
N ALA A 141 14.55 -1.31 -3.06
CA ALA A 141 15.27 -0.49 -2.07
C ALA A 141 16.01 -1.32 -1.03
N ALA A 142 15.46 -2.47 -0.64
CA ALA A 142 16.02 -3.37 0.37
C ALA A 142 16.24 -4.78 -0.23
N PRO A 143 17.23 -4.95 -1.13
CA PRO A 143 17.38 -6.17 -1.91
C PRO A 143 17.71 -7.37 -1.03
N ARG A 144 17.20 -8.54 -1.45
CA ARG A 144 17.54 -9.85 -0.89
C ARG A 144 18.11 -10.76 -1.95
N CYS A 145 19.02 -11.64 -1.53
CA CYS A 145 19.55 -12.69 -2.39
C CYS A 145 18.44 -13.70 -2.73
N PRO A 146 18.13 -13.95 -4.01
CA PRO A 146 17.05 -14.85 -4.38
C PRO A 146 17.31 -16.32 -3.95
N VAL A 147 18.60 -16.71 -3.80
CA VAL A 147 18.96 -18.06 -3.38
C VAL A 147 18.87 -18.23 -1.86
N THR A 148 19.47 -17.30 -1.10
CA THR A 148 19.60 -17.45 0.37
C THR A 148 18.54 -16.67 1.16
N GLY A 149 17.85 -15.72 0.57
CA GLY A 149 16.92 -14.78 1.24
C GLY A 149 17.61 -13.73 2.11
N LYS A 150 18.95 -13.77 2.23
CA LYS A 150 19.70 -12.80 3.04
C LYS A 150 19.63 -11.40 2.45
N ARG A 151 19.60 -10.39 3.32
CA ARG A 151 19.68 -8.99 2.90
C ARG A 151 20.99 -8.72 2.16
N LEU A 152 20.91 -7.95 1.10
CA LEU A 152 22.04 -7.41 0.35
C LEU A 152 22.15 -5.90 0.60
N ALA A 153 23.29 -5.32 0.25
CA ALA A 153 23.45 -3.87 0.26
C ALA A 153 22.52 -3.24 -0.79
N PRO A 154 21.86 -2.11 -0.49
CA PRO A 154 21.10 -1.36 -1.48
C PRO A 154 22.00 -0.89 -2.63
N ASP A 155 21.48 -0.92 -3.84
CA ASP A 155 22.13 -0.33 -5.01
C ASP A 155 21.30 0.87 -5.48
N PHE A 156 21.73 2.06 -5.09
CA PHE A 156 21.03 3.30 -5.38
C PHE A 156 21.15 3.76 -6.85
N THR A 157 21.94 3.06 -7.66
CA THR A 157 22.16 3.40 -9.08
C THR A 157 21.21 2.66 -10.02
N LYS A 158 20.64 1.54 -9.57
CA LYS A 158 19.75 0.70 -10.36
C LYS A 158 18.30 1.10 -10.14
N GLY A 159 17.58 1.35 -11.22
CA GLY A 159 16.18 1.76 -11.24
C GLY A 159 15.29 0.78 -12.01
N LEU A 160 14.38 1.33 -12.79
CA LEU A 160 13.53 0.55 -13.69
C LEU A 160 14.37 -0.11 -14.80
N THR A 161 13.95 -1.31 -15.19
CA THR A 161 14.41 -1.91 -16.45
C THR A 161 13.67 -1.24 -17.62
N GLU A 162 14.09 -1.54 -18.85
CA GLU A 162 13.35 -1.11 -20.05
C GLU A 162 11.88 -1.62 -20.02
N LYS A 163 11.68 -2.90 -19.67
CA LYS A 163 10.33 -3.45 -19.46
C LYS A 163 9.58 -2.71 -18.36
N GLY A 164 10.26 -2.36 -17.26
CA GLY A 164 9.65 -1.61 -16.16
C GLY A 164 9.15 -0.24 -16.61
N ARG A 165 9.88 0.47 -17.46
CA ARG A 165 9.44 1.75 -18.03
C ARG A 165 8.19 1.58 -18.91
N ILE A 166 8.19 0.59 -19.79
CA ILE A 166 7.03 0.26 -20.66
C ILE A 166 5.80 -0.07 -19.80
N ILE A 167 5.97 -0.91 -18.76
CA ILE A 167 4.87 -1.29 -17.89
C ILE A 167 4.37 -0.12 -17.06
N ALA A 168 5.25 0.74 -16.54
CA ALA A 168 4.86 1.94 -15.78
C ALA A 168 4.04 2.93 -16.64
N GLU A 169 4.45 3.18 -17.89
CA GLU A 169 3.68 4.01 -18.82
C GLU A 169 2.32 3.35 -19.14
N GLU A 170 2.29 2.04 -19.34
CA GLU A 170 1.04 1.30 -19.59
C GLU A 170 0.11 1.28 -18.38
N MET A 171 0.64 1.14 -17.15
CA MET A 171 -0.16 1.26 -15.92
C MET A 171 -0.92 2.59 -15.88
N GLN A 172 -0.21 3.69 -16.12
CA GLN A 172 -0.85 5.01 -16.16
C GLN A 172 -1.88 5.12 -17.28
N ARG A 173 -1.59 4.55 -18.46
CA ARG A 173 -2.50 4.61 -19.62
C ARG A 173 -3.82 3.90 -19.36
N ILE A 174 -3.82 2.77 -18.65
CA ILE A 174 -5.02 1.96 -18.40
C ILE A 174 -5.70 2.24 -17.05
N GLY A 175 -5.13 3.13 -16.22
CA GLY A 175 -5.69 3.48 -14.91
C GLY A 175 -5.33 2.46 -13.81
N ILE A 176 -4.06 2.03 -13.74
CA ILE A 176 -3.47 1.36 -12.59
C ILE A 176 -2.52 2.34 -11.89
N ILE A 177 -2.73 2.56 -10.60
CA ILE A 177 -1.86 3.40 -9.78
C ILE A 177 -0.50 2.71 -9.63
N ILE A 178 0.59 3.42 -9.93
CA ILE A 178 1.94 2.93 -9.68
C ILE A 178 2.24 3.09 -8.20
N ASP A 179 2.65 2.00 -7.54
CA ASP A 179 3.13 2.02 -6.17
C ASP A 179 4.66 1.88 -6.14
N VAL A 180 5.33 2.88 -5.56
CA VAL A 180 6.80 2.93 -5.42
C VAL A 180 7.29 2.36 -4.08
N SER A 181 6.41 1.86 -3.23
CA SER A 181 6.83 1.11 -2.05
C SER A 181 7.75 -0.03 -2.48
N HIS A 182 8.80 -0.30 -1.72
CA HIS A 182 9.86 -1.25 -2.05
C HIS A 182 10.80 -0.89 -3.20
N LEU A 183 10.48 0.06 -4.07
CA LEU A 183 11.30 0.40 -5.24
C LEU A 183 12.57 1.15 -4.81
N SER A 184 13.69 0.90 -5.49
CA SER A 184 14.97 1.58 -5.26
C SER A 184 14.86 3.09 -5.45
N ASP A 185 15.80 3.85 -4.86
CA ASP A 185 15.83 5.31 -5.00
C ASP A 185 15.88 5.74 -6.47
N ARG A 186 16.72 5.09 -7.29
CA ARG A 186 16.77 5.38 -8.73
C ARG A 186 15.44 5.07 -9.42
N GLY A 187 14.82 3.92 -9.08
CA GLY A 187 13.53 3.53 -9.65
C GLY A 187 12.42 4.50 -9.25
N PHE A 188 12.46 5.03 -8.03
CA PHE A 188 11.55 6.11 -7.61
C PHE A 188 11.65 7.32 -8.55
N TYR A 189 12.87 7.81 -8.84
CA TYR A 189 13.04 8.96 -9.72
C TYR A 189 12.66 8.67 -11.18
N ASP A 190 12.85 7.43 -11.63
CA ASP A 190 12.35 6.99 -12.95
C ASP A 190 10.82 7.11 -13.04
N ILE A 191 10.09 6.67 -11.98
CA ILE A 191 8.63 6.83 -11.90
C ILE A 191 8.22 8.29 -11.79
N ALA A 192 8.91 9.09 -10.97
CA ALA A 192 8.63 10.51 -10.83
C ALA A 192 8.80 11.27 -12.16
N GLU A 193 9.76 10.88 -13.00
CA GLU A 193 9.94 11.41 -14.35
C GLU A 193 8.76 11.07 -15.25
N ILE A 194 8.33 9.81 -15.28
CA ILE A 194 7.17 9.33 -16.06
C ILE A 194 5.90 10.06 -15.60
N SER A 195 5.68 10.16 -14.28
CA SER A 195 4.53 10.82 -13.68
C SER A 195 4.48 12.31 -14.04
N ARG A 196 5.61 13.01 -14.01
CA ARG A 196 5.72 14.43 -14.40
C ARG A 196 5.38 14.63 -15.87
N LYS A 197 5.92 13.78 -16.75
CA LYS A 197 5.65 13.80 -18.21
C LYS A 197 4.17 13.61 -18.50
N ASN A 198 3.53 12.63 -17.86
CA ASN A 198 2.16 12.22 -18.15
C ASN A 198 1.12 12.99 -17.29
N LYS A 199 1.57 13.73 -16.27
CA LYS A 199 0.72 14.47 -15.30
C LYS A 199 -0.27 13.52 -14.57
N ILE A 200 0.15 12.30 -14.28
CA ILE A 200 -0.62 11.29 -13.54
C ILE A 200 0.10 10.98 -12.24
N PRO A 201 -0.54 11.16 -11.07
CA PRO A 201 0.08 10.89 -9.79
C PRO A 201 0.35 9.40 -9.56
N PHE A 202 1.23 9.12 -8.59
CA PHE A 202 1.56 7.79 -8.14
C PHE A 202 1.53 7.71 -6.60
N ALA A 203 1.67 6.54 -6.01
CA ALA A 203 1.65 6.34 -4.58
C ALA A 203 2.94 5.70 -4.06
N ALA A 204 3.23 5.91 -2.77
CA ALA A 204 3.99 5.01 -1.93
C ALA A 204 3.00 4.42 -0.92
N SER A 205 2.43 3.25 -1.22
CA SER A 205 1.26 2.72 -0.48
C SER A 205 1.55 2.49 1.00
N HIS A 206 2.81 2.14 1.38
CA HIS A 206 3.23 1.86 2.75
C HIS A 206 4.71 2.22 2.99
N SER A 207 5.00 3.51 3.27
CA SER A 207 6.37 4.02 3.47
C SER A 207 6.42 5.13 4.52
N ASN A 208 7.63 5.32 5.11
CA ASN A 208 7.85 6.34 6.14
C ASN A 208 8.98 7.33 5.75
N ALA A 209 9.38 8.23 6.64
CA ALA A 209 10.41 9.24 6.38
C ALA A 209 11.82 8.73 6.77
N ARG A 210 12.75 8.66 5.81
CA ARG A 210 14.12 8.18 6.01
C ARG A 210 14.93 9.09 6.94
N LYS A 211 14.62 10.37 6.97
CA LYS A 211 15.26 11.33 7.86
C LYS A 211 15.05 11.00 9.35
N LEU A 212 13.91 10.42 9.71
CA LEU A 212 13.57 10.06 11.09
C LEU A 212 14.05 8.64 11.43
N MET A 213 13.98 7.71 10.47
CA MET A 213 14.51 6.37 10.59
C MET A 213 15.26 5.99 9.32
N ASN A 214 16.58 5.89 9.42
CA ASN A 214 17.46 5.58 8.28
C ASN A 214 17.31 4.13 7.84
N ASN A 215 16.26 3.89 7.07
CA ASN A 215 15.95 2.59 6.47
C ASN A 215 15.75 2.81 4.96
N PRO A 216 16.32 1.97 4.08
CA PRO A 216 16.16 2.13 2.62
C PRO A 216 14.70 2.01 2.15
N ARG A 217 13.82 1.37 2.94
CA ARG A 217 12.38 1.31 2.68
C ARG A 217 11.65 2.62 2.94
N ASN A 218 12.26 3.54 3.68
CA ASN A 218 11.73 4.87 3.95
C ASN A 218 12.15 5.86 2.86
N LEU A 219 11.32 6.87 2.62
CA LEU A 219 11.49 7.89 1.59
C LEU A 219 12.42 9.01 2.06
N THR A 220 13.28 9.51 1.19
CA THR A 220 14.06 10.73 1.44
C THR A 220 13.17 11.97 1.44
N ASP A 221 13.67 13.08 1.96
CA ASP A 221 12.94 14.36 1.96
C ASP A 221 12.58 14.80 0.53
N ASP A 222 13.50 14.59 -0.44
CA ASP A 222 13.26 14.94 -1.85
C ASP A 222 12.20 14.03 -2.50
N MET A 223 12.16 12.75 -2.14
CA MET A 223 11.11 11.84 -2.60
C MET A 223 9.74 12.25 -2.05
N ILE A 224 9.65 12.56 -0.76
CA ILE A 224 8.42 13.04 -0.12
C ILE A 224 7.92 14.32 -0.81
N LYS A 225 8.83 15.28 -1.04
CA LYS A 225 8.52 16.51 -1.76
C LYS A 225 8.02 16.23 -3.18
N SER A 226 8.70 15.36 -3.92
CA SER A 226 8.30 14.97 -5.29
C SER A 226 6.92 14.33 -5.34
N ILE A 227 6.57 13.46 -4.38
CA ILE A 227 5.22 12.86 -4.28
C ILE A 227 4.19 13.97 -4.07
N GLY A 228 4.41 14.90 -3.13
CA GLY A 228 3.50 16.02 -2.88
C GLY A 228 3.31 16.92 -4.10
N GLU A 229 4.39 17.31 -4.78
CA GLU A 229 4.37 18.15 -5.98
C GLU A 229 3.65 17.52 -7.17
N LEU A 230 3.69 16.18 -7.26
CA LEU A 230 3.05 15.40 -8.33
C LEU A 230 1.64 14.93 -7.97
N GLY A 231 1.08 15.37 -6.85
CA GLY A 231 -0.27 15.01 -6.41
C GLY A 231 -0.40 13.58 -5.87
N GLY A 232 0.72 12.93 -5.56
CA GLY A 232 0.72 11.58 -5.03
C GLY A 232 0.36 11.48 -3.53
N VAL A 233 0.36 10.25 -3.01
CA VAL A 233 0.06 9.96 -1.59
C VAL A 233 1.04 8.93 -1.03
N ILE A 234 1.46 9.15 0.21
CA ILE A 234 2.31 8.27 1.00
C ILE A 234 1.46 7.66 2.12
N GLY A 235 1.25 6.36 2.10
CA GLY A 235 0.63 5.63 3.19
C GLY A 235 1.61 5.44 4.34
N ILE A 236 1.27 5.94 5.53
CA ILE A 236 2.08 5.73 6.72
C ILE A 236 2.12 4.26 7.11
N ASN A 237 3.31 3.66 7.13
CA ASN A 237 3.52 2.26 7.47
C ASN A 237 3.67 2.08 8.99
N PHE A 238 3.00 1.06 9.56
CA PHE A 238 2.99 0.81 11.01
C PHE A 238 4.12 -0.10 11.49
N TYR A 239 4.95 -0.60 10.58
CA TYR A 239 6.04 -1.51 10.92
C TYR A 239 7.06 -0.85 11.86
N PRO A 240 7.23 -1.31 13.12
CA PRO A 240 8.07 -0.63 14.11
C PRO A 240 9.51 -0.38 13.65
N PRO A 241 10.19 -1.30 12.90
CA PRO A 241 11.54 -1.05 12.39
C PRO A 241 11.64 0.08 11.35
N PHE A 242 10.52 0.60 10.82
CA PHE A 242 10.49 1.75 9.92
C PHE A 242 10.19 3.07 10.64
N LEU A 243 9.83 3.00 11.93
CA LEU A 243 9.46 4.15 12.75
C LEU A 243 10.60 4.65 13.62
N LEU A 244 11.28 3.74 14.31
CA LEU A 244 12.35 4.05 15.26
C LEU A 244 13.39 2.93 15.35
N GLU A 245 14.56 3.30 15.91
CA GLU A 245 15.57 2.32 16.30
C GLU A 245 15.05 1.49 17.48
N LYS A 246 15.19 0.15 17.37
CA LYS A 246 14.94 -0.86 18.41
C LYS A 246 13.56 -0.83 19.06
N ASN A 247 12.60 -1.55 18.49
CA ASN A 247 11.32 -1.98 19.08
C ASN A 247 10.72 -0.99 20.11
N PRO A 248 10.19 0.14 19.68
CA PRO A 248 9.61 1.13 20.57
C PRO A 248 8.41 0.52 21.32
N SER A 249 8.17 0.96 22.56
CA SER A 249 6.92 0.65 23.28
C SER A 249 5.71 1.09 22.46
N LYS A 250 4.53 0.52 22.74
CA LYS A 250 3.29 0.87 22.02
C LYS A 250 2.99 2.37 22.05
N ASP A 251 3.18 3.04 23.18
CA ASP A 251 2.99 4.50 23.30
C ASP A 251 3.97 5.25 22.41
N ARG A 252 5.23 4.82 22.42
CA ARG A 252 6.27 5.43 21.60
C ARG A 252 6.04 5.23 20.09
N GLN A 253 5.42 4.11 19.68
CA GLN A 253 5.06 3.88 18.27
C GLN A 253 4.05 4.91 17.78
N LEU A 254 2.99 5.25 18.57
CA LEU A 254 2.02 6.27 18.18
C LEU A 254 2.67 7.65 18.03
N GLU A 255 3.54 8.04 18.98
CA GLU A 255 4.31 9.28 18.87
C GLU A 255 5.16 9.31 17.59
N CYS A 256 5.78 8.19 17.24
CA CYS A 256 6.63 8.11 16.04
C CYS A 256 5.81 8.18 14.76
N LEU A 257 4.67 7.50 14.68
CA LEU A 257 3.74 7.65 13.55
C LEU A 257 3.39 9.12 13.34
N ILE A 258 3.06 9.84 14.41
CA ILE A 258 2.74 11.27 14.37
C ILE A 258 3.95 12.12 13.91
N LEU A 259 5.15 11.81 14.39
CA LEU A 259 6.37 12.51 13.97
C LEU A 259 6.65 12.29 12.47
N HIS A 260 6.50 11.06 11.97
CA HIS A 260 6.63 10.76 10.54
C HIS A 260 5.60 11.51 9.71
N MET A 261 4.33 11.52 10.11
CA MET A 261 3.27 12.26 9.41
C MET A 261 3.57 13.77 9.39
N ARG A 262 3.96 14.37 10.51
CA ARG A 262 4.35 15.79 10.55
C ARG A 262 5.52 16.09 9.65
N HIS A 263 6.54 15.24 9.65
CA HIS A 263 7.71 15.41 8.77
C HIS A 263 7.30 15.34 7.29
N MET A 264 6.46 14.36 6.90
CA MET A 264 5.95 14.24 5.54
C MET A 264 5.11 15.47 5.14
N ILE A 265 4.23 15.95 6.02
CA ILE A 265 3.43 17.15 5.78
C ILE A 265 4.32 18.38 5.58
N ASN A 266 5.37 18.53 6.40
CA ASN A 266 6.31 19.65 6.28
C ASN A 266 7.09 19.62 4.96
N LYS A 267 7.29 18.47 4.34
CA LYS A 267 8.05 18.31 3.09
C LYS A 267 7.17 18.28 1.84
N GLY A 268 6.05 17.56 1.88
CA GLY A 268 5.19 17.31 0.73
C GLY A 268 3.80 17.94 0.83
N GLY A 269 3.47 18.60 1.94
CA GLY A 269 2.13 19.17 2.17
C GLY A 269 1.16 18.15 2.78
N ILE A 270 0.03 18.66 3.31
CA ILE A 270 -0.99 17.83 3.98
C ILE A 270 -1.60 16.81 3.03
N ASP A 271 -1.72 17.14 1.76
CA ASP A 271 -2.38 16.30 0.75
C ASP A 271 -1.56 15.06 0.36
N CYS A 272 -0.28 14.97 0.77
CA CYS A 272 0.56 13.82 0.42
C CYS A 272 0.54 12.67 1.44
N VAL A 273 -0.15 12.77 2.59
CA VAL A 273 -0.12 11.75 3.64
C VAL A 273 -1.44 10.99 3.71
N GLY A 274 -1.38 9.67 3.75
CA GLY A 274 -2.52 8.77 3.91
C GLY A 274 -2.21 7.62 4.86
N LEU A 275 -3.10 6.64 4.93
CA LEU A 275 -2.90 5.38 5.65
C LEU A 275 -2.37 4.31 4.70
N GLY A 276 -1.43 3.50 5.20
CA GLY A 276 -0.87 2.35 4.53
C GLY A 276 -0.30 1.42 5.58
N THR A 277 -1.18 0.82 6.38
CA THR A 277 -0.86 0.19 7.66
C THR A 277 0.11 -0.97 7.55
N ASP A 278 0.10 -1.66 6.42
CA ASP A 278 0.87 -2.88 6.18
C ASP A 278 0.41 -4.03 7.11
N PHE A 279 -0.86 -3.98 7.53
CA PHE A 279 -1.46 -5.02 8.36
C PHE A 279 -1.36 -6.39 7.68
N ASP A 280 -1.08 -7.40 8.48
CA ASP A 280 -0.84 -8.79 8.09
C ASP A 280 0.43 -9.02 7.24
N GLY A 281 1.13 -7.96 6.80
CA GLY A 281 2.46 -8.02 6.16
C GLY A 281 3.61 -7.75 7.13
N ILE A 282 3.31 -7.33 8.36
CA ILE A 282 4.29 -6.96 9.38
C ILE A 282 4.15 -7.78 10.66
N ASP A 283 5.25 -7.92 11.38
CA ASP A 283 5.33 -8.65 12.63
C ASP A 283 5.62 -7.73 13.83
N GLY A 284 5.57 -8.30 15.02
CA GLY A 284 5.85 -7.63 16.28
C GLY A 284 4.59 -7.05 16.96
N GLU A 285 4.82 -6.42 18.11
CA GLU A 285 3.74 -5.77 18.84
C GLU A 285 3.44 -4.39 18.28
N LEU A 286 2.19 -4.13 17.89
CA LEU A 286 1.75 -2.87 17.32
C LEU A 286 0.96 -2.03 18.34
N ALA A 287 1.10 -0.71 18.28
CA ALA A 287 0.30 0.23 19.05
C ALA A 287 -1.17 0.21 18.63
N VAL A 288 -1.41 0.18 17.31
CA VAL A 288 -2.70 -0.13 16.67
C VAL A 288 -2.58 -1.55 16.17
N ASP A 289 -3.03 -2.51 16.94
CA ASP A 289 -2.76 -3.94 16.73
C ASP A 289 -3.74 -4.64 15.78
N ASN A 290 -4.74 -3.93 15.30
CA ASN A 290 -5.66 -4.41 14.25
C ASN A 290 -6.54 -3.27 13.72
N ALA A 291 -7.24 -3.51 12.64
CA ALA A 291 -8.10 -2.53 11.98
C ALA A 291 -9.19 -1.95 12.89
N GLY A 292 -9.74 -2.75 13.84
CA GLY A 292 -10.76 -2.27 14.79
C GLY A 292 -10.26 -1.21 15.78
N LYS A 293 -8.94 -1.03 15.89
CA LYS A 293 -8.33 -0.08 16.83
C LYS A 293 -7.89 1.24 16.18
N MET A 294 -8.27 1.53 14.93
CA MET A 294 -7.88 2.75 14.22
C MET A 294 -8.26 4.04 14.94
N GLN A 295 -9.31 4.01 15.79
CA GLN A 295 -9.69 5.16 16.60
C GLN A 295 -8.55 5.62 17.53
N LYS A 296 -7.66 4.72 18.00
CA LYS A 296 -6.47 5.08 18.79
C LYS A 296 -5.55 6.06 18.04
N LEU A 297 -5.33 5.83 16.74
CA LEU A 297 -4.52 6.74 15.92
C LEU A 297 -5.21 8.09 15.75
N TYR A 298 -6.52 8.09 15.49
CA TYR A 298 -7.29 9.34 15.40
C TYR A 298 -7.17 10.17 16.69
N ASP A 299 -7.40 9.54 17.83
CA ASP A 299 -7.31 10.22 19.14
C ASP A 299 -5.90 10.76 19.42
N ALA A 300 -4.87 10.00 19.03
CA ALA A 300 -3.47 10.43 19.16
C ALA A 300 -3.16 11.63 18.26
N LEU A 301 -3.65 11.66 17.01
CA LEU A 301 -3.53 12.83 16.13
C LEU A 301 -4.20 14.06 16.74
N ARG A 302 -5.44 13.93 17.20
CA ARG A 302 -6.20 15.02 17.84
C ARG A 302 -5.49 15.55 19.09
N LYS A 303 -5.01 14.65 19.95
CA LYS A 303 -4.23 14.99 21.16
C LYS A 303 -2.92 15.70 20.81
N SER A 304 -2.32 15.38 19.68
CA SER A 304 -1.08 16.00 19.21
C SER A 304 -1.30 17.34 18.47
N GLY A 305 -2.55 17.84 18.40
CA GLY A 305 -2.86 19.16 17.85
C GLY A 305 -3.21 19.19 16.37
N PHE A 306 -3.39 18.02 15.72
CA PHE A 306 -4.00 18.01 14.38
C PHE A 306 -5.47 18.44 14.46
N SER A 307 -5.90 19.31 13.56
CA SER A 307 -7.32 19.65 13.39
C SER A 307 -8.11 18.41 12.92
N GLU A 308 -9.43 18.45 13.05
CA GLU A 308 -10.29 17.40 12.53
C GLU A 308 -10.15 17.28 11.01
N LEU A 309 -10.03 18.42 10.32
CA LEU A 309 -9.86 18.46 8.87
C LEU A 309 -8.53 17.81 8.42
N GLU A 310 -7.41 18.09 9.11
CA GLU A 310 -6.13 17.45 8.82
C GLU A 310 -6.17 15.94 9.08
N ALA A 311 -6.79 15.51 10.18
CA ALA A 311 -6.99 14.10 10.45
C ALA A 311 -7.86 13.43 9.36
N GLU A 312 -8.89 14.11 8.85
CA GLU A 312 -9.73 13.62 7.77
C GLU A 312 -8.96 13.51 6.44
N HIS A 313 -8.05 14.46 6.14
CA HIS A 313 -7.14 14.36 4.99
C HIS A 313 -6.30 13.10 5.07
N ILE A 314 -5.64 12.85 6.20
CA ILE A 314 -4.78 11.68 6.43
C ILE A 314 -5.59 10.38 6.38
N PHE A 315 -6.75 10.34 7.04
CA PHE A 315 -7.53 9.12 7.19
C PHE A 315 -8.22 8.66 5.90
N ARG A 316 -8.61 9.59 5.00
CA ARG A 316 -9.36 9.21 3.79
C ARG A 316 -9.28 10.17 2.61
N LYS A 317 -9.31 11.49 2.81
CA LYS A 317 -9.49 12.43 1.69
C LYS A 317 -8.37 12.35 0.66
N ASN A 318 -7.13 12.23 1.12
CA ASN A 318 -5.97 12.19 0.23
C ASN A 318 -5.95 10.92 -0.63
N VAL A 319 -6.26 9.77 -0.04
CA VAL A 319 -6.38 8.50 -0.76
C VAL A 319 -7.52 8.55 -1.78
N LEU A 320 -8.70 9.05 -1.38
CA LEU A 320 -9.85 9.19 -2.28
C LEU A 320 -9.58 10.18 -3.42
N ARG A 321 -8.84 11.27 -3.15
CA ARG A 321 -8.41 12.21 -4.19
C ARG A 321 -7.50 11.53 -5.22
N LEU A 322 -6.46 10.83 -4.78
CA LEU A 322 -5.57 10.06 -5.65
C LEU A 322 -6.37 9.10 -6.55
N TYR A 323 -7.31 8.38 -5.96
CA TYR A 323 -8.12 7.39 -6.70
C TYR A 323 -9.01 8.06 -7.74
N ARG A 324 -9.63 9.19 -7.40
CA ARG A 324 -10.42 9.95 -8.36
C ARG A 324 -9.57 10.49 -9.53
N GLU A 325 -8.35 10.92 -9.26
CA GLU A 325 -7.45 11.45 -10.29
C GLU A 325 -6.93 10.38 -11.25
N VAL A 326 -6.75 9.14 -10.79
CA VAL A 326 -6.18 8.05 -11.61
C VAL A 326 -7.24 7.11 -12.15
N LEU A 327 -8.28 6.82 -11.36
CA LEU A 327 -9.26 5.77 -11.69
C LEU A 327 -10.60 6.34 -12.23
N GLY A 328 -10.86 7.64 -12.03
CA GLY A 328 -12.12 8.30 -12.39
C GLY A 328 -13.19 8.24 -11.33
#